data_992286701bcebe82817f80da413f0282
#
_entry.id   992286701bcebe82817f80da413f0282
#
_cell.length_a   1.000
_cell.length_b   1.000
_cell.length_c   1.000
_cell.angle_alpha   90.00
_cell.angle_beta   90.00
_cell.angle_gamma   90.00
#
_symmetry.space_group_name_H-M   'P 1'
#
loop_
_entity.id
_entity.type
_entity.pdbx_description
1 polymer ?
#
loop_
_entity_poly.entity_id
_entity_poly.type
_entity_poly.pdbx_seq_one_letter_code
_entity_poly.pdbx_strand_id
1 'polypeptide(L)'
;MKKLTALAVVTLASQAVVAFAGEPVYSKQVITPTPPSPEYFRPNEWDIGAFATYATGTGENPTGTRVRDGFTTTLSGETTVSGWGGGMDFTYYFPWKYAGIRFQGAGVSLSTGTFTVTESFQGVRTASRTGSVSSAAGIITSDIILRLPLDEFWSGVHLAPYGFVGFGAIFGGGGGQTINTQFPELNSRFNSISRGVQSRPLGNVGGGFEYRFTPHIGIFAEAGYNFIDHSGGHTSNNFIQTNFGLRYAF
;
A
#
# COMPACT_ATOMS: atom_id res chain seq x y z
N MET A 1 31.50 -7.31 32.03
CA MET A 1 30.92 -8.19 33.04
C MET A 1 29.59 -7.65 33.55
N LYS A 2 28.61 -7.32 32.70
CA LYS A 2 27.28 -6.79 33.11
C LYS A 2 26.10 -7.46 32.40
N LYS A 3 26.29 -8.63 31.77
CA LYS A 3 25.23 -9.35 31.02
C LYS A 3 24.83 -10.70 31.66
N LEU A 4 25.37 -11.08 32.80
CA LEU A 4 25.08 -12.36 33.49
C LEU A 4 24.09 -12.25 34.64
N THR A 5 23.72 -11.03 35.07
CA THR A 5 22.82 -10.83 36.21
C THR A 5 21.33 -10.82 35.86
N ALA A 6 20.99 -10.67 34.57
CA ALA A 6 19.58 -10.65 34.12
C ALA A 6 18.97 -12.04 33.94
N LEU A 7 19.78 -13.08 33.75
CA LEU A 7 19.30 -14.45 33.55
C LEU A 7 18.98 -15.21 34.84
N ALA A 8 19.53 -14.77 35.94
CA ALA A 8 19.33 -15.41 37.25
C ALA A 8 18.03 -15.02 37.96
N VAL A 9 17.40 -13.91 37.59
CA VAL A 9 16.17 -13.41 38.23
C VAL A 9 14.92 -14.07 37.65
N VAL A 10 14.96 -14.54 36.38
CA VAL A 10 13.81 -15.19 35.72
C VAL A 10 13.65 -16.66 36.16
N THR A 11 14.73 -17.32 36.63
CA THR A 11 14.68 -18.73 37.02
C THR A 11 14.27 -18.92 38.50
N LEU A 12 14.26 -17.89 39.34
CA LEU A 12 13.82 -17.99 40.73
C LEU A 12 12.33 -17.73 40.98
N ALA A 13 11.62 -17.18 39.99
CA ALA A 13 10.18 -16.93 40.09
C ALA A 13 9.30 -18.15 39.75
N SER A 14 9.86 -19.22 39.22
CA SER A 14 9.11 -20.41 38.80
C SER A 14 9.08 -21.57 39.82
N GLN A 15 9.65 -21.41 41.01
CA GLN A 15 9.74 -22.50 41.98
C GLN A 15 8.91 -22.32 43.28
N ALA A 16 8.04 -21.32 43.33
CA ALA A 16 7.28 -21.03 44.56
C ALA A 16 5.80 -21.44 44.52
N VAL A 17 5.43 -22.47 43.73
CA VAL A 17 4.07 -23.01 43.77
C VAL A 17 4.13 -24.54 43.86
N VAL A 18 4.65 -25.06 44.96
CA VAL A 18 4.36 -26.45 45.36
C VAL A 18 4.46 -26.48 46.89
N ALA A 19 3.34 -26.44 47.59
CA ALA A 19 3.01 -27.16 48.81
C ALA A 19 1.80 -26.52 49.53
N PHE A 20 0.61 -26.83 49.10
CA PHE A 20 -0.53 -26.99 50.00
C PHE A 20 -1.29 -28.25 49.59
N ALA A 21 -0.86 -29.37 50.06
CA ALA A 21 -1.66 -30.58 50.06
C ALA A 21 -2.67 -30.44 51.21
N GLY A 22 -3.82 -29.81 50.93
CA GLY A 22 -5.00 -29.88 51.76
C GLY A 22 -5.83 -31.10 51.34
N GLU A 23 -6.41 -31.79 52.32
CA GLU A 23 -7.22 -33.00 52.15
C GLU A 23 -8.28 -32.89 51.04
N PRO A 24 -8.64 -34.00 50.39
CA PRO A 24 -9.65 -33.98 49.35
C PRO A 24 -11.03 -33.75 49.96
N VAL A 25 -11.43 -32.51 50.04
CA VAL A 25 -12.83 -32.18 50.22
C VAL A 25 -13.55 -32.63 48.94
N TYR A 26 -14.38 -33.67 49.04
CA TYR A 26 -15.34 -34.07 47.96
C TYR A 26 -16.40 -32.96 47.81
N SER A 27 -15.99 -31.79 47.38
CA SER A 27 -16.91 -30.83 46.83
C SER A 27 -17.27 -31.32 45.43
N LYS A 28 -18.59 -31.48 45.13
CA LYS A 28 -19.05 -31.55 43.76
C LYS A 28 -18.39 -30.37 43.03
N GLN A 29 -17.32 -30.66 42.25
CA GLN A 29 -16.75 -29.66 41.36
C GLN A 29 -17.86 -29.30 40.42
N VAL A 30 -18.44 -28.12 40.62
CA VAL A 30 -19.22 -27.47 39.58
C VAL A 30 -18.24 -27.23 38.47
N ILE A 31 -18.25 -28.08 37.45
CA ILE A 31 -17.49 -27.87 36.24
C ILE A 31 -18.07 -26.59 35.64
N THR A 32 -17.44 -25.48 35.99
CA THR A 32 -17.73 -24.21 35.31
C THR A 32 -17.30 -24.43 33.84
N PRO A 33 -18.22 -24.35 32.87
CA PRO A 33 -17.84 -24.51 31.49
C PRO A 33 -16.72 -23.53 31.18
N THR A 34 -15.61 -24.04 30.67
CA THR A 34 -14.51 -23.20 30.23
C THR A 34 -15.07 -22.15 29.26
N PRO A 35 -14.87 -20.86 29.51
CA PRO A 35 -15.35 -19.84 28.59
C PRO A 35 -14.82 -20.16 27.17
N PRO A 36 -15.65 -20.05 26.14
CA PRO A 36 -15.23 -20.32 24.79
C PRO A 36 -13.99 -19.46 24.48
N SER A 37 -13.02 -20.05 23.82
CA SER A 37 -11.83 -19.31 23.39
C SER A 37 -12.25 -18.11 22.51
N PRO A 38 -11.65 -16.96 22.66
CA PRO A 38 -12.01 -15.79 21.89
C PRO A 38 -11.81 -16.06 20.38
N GLU A 39 -12.83 -15.82 19.60
CA GLU A 39 -12.78 -15.91 18.14
C GLU A 39 -12.14 -14.64 17.58
N TYR A 40 -10.99 -14.79 16.91
CA TYR A 40 -10.23 -13.66 16.37
C TYR A 40 -10.78 -13.14 15.05
N PHE A 41 -11.31 -14.01 14.20
CA PHE A 41 -11.88 -13.65 12.91
C PHE A 41 -13.35 -14.12 12.88
N ARG A 42 -14.26 -13.16 12.96
CA ARG A 42 -15.70 -13.42 13.18
C ARG A 42 -16.51 -13.31 11.89
N PRO A 43 -17.65 -14.00 11.81
CA PRO A 43 -18.66 -13.70 10.80
C PRO A 43 -19.33 -12.34 11.07
N ASN A 44 -19.85 -11.68 10.02
CA ASN A 44 -20.47 -10.35 10.08
C ASN A 44 -19.61 -9.26 10.73
N GLU A 45 -18.30 -9.36 10.56
CA GLU A 45 -17.33 -8.47 11.16
C GLU A 45 -17.14 -7.21 10.31
N TRP A 46 -17.04 -6.09 11.00
CA TRP A 46 -16.67 -4.79 10.43
C TRP A 46 -15.28 -4.42 10.87
N ASP A 47 -14.45 -4.04 9.91
CA ASP A 47 -13.08 -3.60 10.17
C ASP A 47 -12.87 -2.17 9.67
N ILE A 48 -12.13 -1.38 10.45
CA ILE A 48 -11.58 -0.10 10.03
C ILE A 48 -10.07 -0.18 10.13
N GLY A 49 -9.38 0.13 9.04
CA GLY A 49 -7.93 0.18 8.97
C GLY A 49 -7.41 1.59 8.71
N ALA A 50 -6.21 1.86 9.22
CA ALA A 50 -5.42 3.03 8.87
C ALA A 50 -4.01 2.57 8.52
N PHE A 51 -3.44 3.10 7.43
CA PHE A 51 -2.18 2.59 6.89
C PHE A 51 -1.28 3.69 6.32
N ALA A 52 0.02 3.41 6.35
CA ALA A 52 0.99 4.05 5.49
C ALA A 52 1.05 3.30 4.16
N THR A 53 1.23 4.02 3.07
CA THR A 53 1.32 3.45 1.73
C THR A 53 2.58 3.91 1.02
N TYR A 54 3.15 3.00 0.24
CA TYR A 54 4.21 3.30 -0.73
C TYR A 54 3.76 2.83 -2.10
N ALA A 55 3.74 3.75 -3.06
CA ALA A 55 3.42 3.45 -4.44
C ALA A 55 4.68 3.53 -5.30
N THR A 56 4.89 2.54 -6.17
CA THR A 56 5.97 2.56 -7.15
C THR A 56 5.45 2.03 -8.48
N GLY A 57 5.74 2.75 -9.55
CA GLY A 57 5.31 2.40 -10.89
C GLY A 57 6.47 2.45 -11.88
N THR A 58 6.37 1.63 -12.92
CA THR A 58 7.24 1.75 -14.09
C THR A 58 6.64 2.81 -14.99
N GLY A 59 7.20 4.01 -14.97
CA GLY A 59 6.92 5.02 -15.97
C GLY A 59 7.61 4.65 -17.28
N GLU A 60 7.05 5.10 -18.41
CA GLU A 60 7.79 5.07 -19.66
C GLU A 60 8.92 6.11 -19.61
N ASN A 61 10.08 5.74 -20.11
CA ASN A 61 11.15 6.69 -20.33
C ASN A 61 10.78 7.59 -21.52
N PRO A 62 10.37 8.85 -21.28
CA PRO A 62 10.08 9.74 -22.38
C PRO A 62 11.38 10.07 -23.12
N THR A 63 11.61 9.34 -24.18
CA THR A 63 12.71 9.65 -25.11
C THR A 63 12.14 10.17 -26.39
N GLY A 64 12.69 11.24 -26.90
CA GLY A 64 12.28 11.81 -28.18
C GLY A 64 13.32 12.75 -28.70
N THR A 65 13.64 12.63 -30.00
CA THR A 65 14.51 13.56 -30.69
C THR A 65 13.74 14.19 -31.83
N ARG A 66 13.79 15.50 -31.94
CA ARG A 66 13.23 16.24 -33.08
C ARG A 66 14.29 17.18 -33.67
N VAL A 67 14.31 17.20 -34.96
CA VAL A 67 15.21 18.08 -35.74
C VAL A 67 14.38 19.02 -36.59
N ARG A 68 14.65 20.32 -36.48
CA ARG A 68 14.02 21.36 -37.30
C ARG A 68 14.97 22.54 -37.43
N ASP A 69 15.16 23.03 -38.66
CA ASP A 69 15.96 24.21 -38.98
C ASP A 69 17.39 24.19 -38.41
N GLY A 70 18.02 23.00 -38.38
CA GLY A 70 19.35 22.80 -37.82
C GLY A 70 19.40 22.65 -36.30
N PHE A 71 18.26 22.79 -35.60
CA PHE A 71 18.14 22.51 -34.18
C PHE A 71 17.73 21.06 -33.94
N THR A 72 18.41 20.42 -33.01
CA THR A 72 18.05 19.11 -32.51
C THR A 72 17.66 19.24 -31.04
N THR A 73 16.44 18.88 -30.71
CA THR A 73 15.98 18.83 -29.32
C THR A 73 15.80 17.36 -28.92
N THR A 74 16.53 16.94 -27.89
CA THR A 74 16.45 15.61 -27.32
C THR A 74 15.83 15.68 -25.94
N LEU A 75 14.79 14.89 -25.73
CA LEU A 75 14.19 14.61 -24.42
C LEU A 75 14.72 13.27 -23.94
N SER A 76 15.28 13.25 -22.75
CA SER A 76 15.66 12.02 -22.05
C SER A 76 15.23 12.11 -20.59
N GLY A 77 14.68 11.05 -20.04
CA GLY A 77 14.30 11.02 -18.64
C GLY A 77 13.96 9.61 -18.17
N GLU A 78 14.06 9.41 -16.88
CA GLU A 78 13.51 8.25 -16.21
C GLU A 78 12.24 8.71 -15.47
N THR A 79 11.11 8.13 -15.82
CA THR A 79 9.85 8.34 -15.09
C THR A 79 9.57 7.17 -14.16
N THR A 80 10.35 7.03 -13.12
CA THR A 80 9.98 6.18 -11.99
C THR A 80 8.99 6.97 -11.13
N VAL A 81 7.73 6.60 -11.17
CA VAL A 81 6.71 7.18 -10.29
C VAL A 81 6.80 6.44 -8.96
N SER A 82 7.27 7.10 -7.93
CA SER A 82 7.28 6.53 -6.59
C SER A 82 6.86 7.56 -5.57
N GLY A 83 6.24 7.13 -4.49
CA GLY A 83 5.84 8.05 -3.46
C GLY A 83 5.28 7.40 -2.20
N TRP A 84 5.25 8.20 -1.15
CA TRP A 84 4.69 7.84 0.13
C TRP A 84 3.37 8.53 0.37
N GLY A 85 2.56 7.90 1.19
CA GLY A 85 1.27 8.43 1.57
C GLY A 85 0.65 7.68 2.74
N GLY A 86 -0.65 7.82 2.85
CA GLY A 86 -1.42 7.12 3.85
C GLY A 86 -2.88 7.05 3.46
N GLY A 87 -3.61 6.20 4.14
CA GLY A 87 -5.01 5.99 3.85
C GLY A 87 -5.76 5.28 4.95
N MET A 88 -7.01 4.99 4.64
CA MET A 88 -7.92 4.22 5.48
C MET A 88 -8.65 3.20 4.63
N ASP A 89 -8.99 2.08 5.24
CA ASP A 89 -9.89 1.09 4.67
C ASP A 89 -11.06 0.82 5.62
N PHE A 90 -12.13 0.35 5.01
CA PHE A 90 -13.34 -0.11 5.68
C PHE A 90 -13.76 -1.41 5.04
N THR A 91 -13.84 -2.49 5.82
CA THR A 91 -14.12 -3.84 5.32
C THR A 91 -15.31 -4.42 6.07
N TYR A 92 -16.21 -5.07 5.34
CA TYR A 92 -17.27 -5.90 5.90
C TYR A 92 -17.10 -7.33 5.44
N TYR A 93 -16.99 -8.27 6.40
CA TYR A 93 -16.95 -9.70 6.12
C TYR A 93 -18.35 -10.30 6.25
N PHE A 94 -18.72 -11.12 5.26
CA PHE A 94 -20.01 -11.81 5.21
C PHE A 94 -20.17 -12.84 6.35
N PRO A 95 -21.40 -13.44 6.52
CA PRO A 95 -21.63 -14.45 7.56
C PRO A 95 -20.69 -15.66 7.52
N TRP A 96 -20.02 -15.90 6.41
CA TRP A 96 -19.05 -16.98 6.21
C TRP A 96 -17.61 -16.58 6.50
N LYS A 97 -17.35 -15.42 7.04
CA LYS A 97 -16.06 -14.83 7.46
C LYS A 97 -14.87 -14.92 6.48
N TYR A 98 -14.99 -15.68 5.39
CA TYR A 98 -13.93 -15.88 4.38
C TYR A 98 -13.97 -14.87 3.25
N ALA A 99 -15.09 -14.23 3.02
CA ALA A 99 -15.27 -13.25 1.96
C ALA A 99 -15.90 -11.96 2.49
N GLY A 100 -15.60 -10.85 1.85
CA GLY A 100 -16.10 -9.54 2.22
C GLY A 100 -16.00 -8.51 1.11
N ILE A 101 -16.45 -7.31 1.42
CA ILE A 101 -16.31 -6.13 0.58
C ILE A 101 -15.46 -5.11 1.33
N ARG A 102 -14.50 -4.52 0.63
CA ARG A 102 -13.63 -3.48 1.17
C ARG A 102 -13.74 -2.20 0.35
N PHE A 103 -13.77 -1.07 1.05
CA PHE A 103 -13.59 0.26 0.49
C PHE A 103 -12.29 0.84 1.03
N GLN A 104 -11.43 1.32 0.15
CA GLN A 104 -10.13 1.87 0.52
C GLN A 104 -9.97 3.25 -0.09
N GLY A 105 -9.41 4.19 0.70
CA GLY A 105 -9.02 5.52 0.25
C GLY A 105 -7.60 5.83 0.67
N ALA A 106 -6.77 6.30 -0.25
CA ALA A 106 -5.39 6.68 0.02
C ALA A 106 -5.02 8.00 -0.65
N GLY A 107 -4.18 8.78 0.01
CA GLY A 107 -3.50 9.94 -0.56
C GLY A 107 -2.01 9.63 -0.68
N VAL A 108 -1.42 9.85 -1.86
CA VAL A 108 -0.01 9.56 -2.15
C VAL A 108 0.66 10.79 -2.75
N SER A 109 1.81 11.16 -2.23
CA SER A 109 2.68 12.16 -2.84
C SER A 109 3.62 11.46 -3.80
N LEU A 110 3.38 11.60 -5.10
CA LEU A 110 4.15 10.93 -6.15
C LEU A 110 5.26 11.86 -6.64
N SER A 111 6.49 11.37 -6.66
CA SER A 111 7.61 12.00 -7.33
C SER A 111 7.78 11.31 -8.69
N THR A 112 7.57 12.06 -9.76
CA THR A 112 7.98 11.63 -11.09
C THR A 112 9.46 11.93 -11.23
N GLY A 113 10.23 11.01 -11.81
CA GLY A 113 11.69 11.13 -11.95
C GLY A 113 12.15 12.44 -12.63
N THR A 114 13.42 12.57 -12.82
CA THR A 114 14.01 13.73 -13.48
C THR A 114 13.98 13.55 -15.00
N PHE A 115 13.63 14.60 -15.71
CA PHE A 115 13.74 14.65 -17.16
C PHE A 115 14.73 15.75 -17.57
N THR A 116 15.49 15.49 -18.64
CA THR A 116 16.46 16.43 -19.20
C THR A 116 16.09 16.75 -20.64
N VAL A 117 15.99 18.02 -20.94
CA VAL A 117 15.84 18.55 -22.30
C VAL A 117 17.18 19.11 -22.75
N THR A 118 17.71 18.56 -23.84
CA THR A 118 18.94 19.07 -24.44
C THR A 118 18.64 19.64 -25.82
N GLU A 119 19.01 20.89 -26.03
CA GLU A 119 18.94 21.55 -27.33
C GLU A 119 20.35 21.69 -27.91
N SER A 120 20.53 21.31 -29.17
CA SER A 120 21.77 21.49 -29.90
C SER A 120 21.49 22.13 -31.26
N PHE A 121 22.39 23.01 -31.69
CA PHE A 121 22.38 23.63 -33.03
C PHE A 121 23.61 23.13 -33.82
N GLN A 122 23.37 22.54 -34.98
CA GLN A 122 24.42 21.95 -35.84
C GLN A 122 25.40 21.01 -35.07
N GLY A 123 24.85 20.23 -34.13
CA GLY A 123 25.63 19.30 -33.30
C GLY A 123 26.30 19.93 -32.09
N VAL A 124 26.26 21.25 -31.92
CA VAL A 124 26.79 21.95 -30.74
C VAL A 124 25.69 22.13 -29.71
N ARG A 125 25.90 21.64 -28.49
CA ARG A 125 24.94 21.79 -27.40
C ARG A 125 24.75 23.25 -27.02
N THR A 126 23.55 23.77 -27.20
CA THR A 126 23.21 25.17 -26.91
C THR A 126 22.56 25.36 -25.55
N ALA A 127 21.75 24.40 -25.11
CA ALA A 127 21.08 24.44 -23.81
C ALA A 127 20.81 23.04 -23.27
N SER A 128 20.77 22.93 -21.94
CA SER A 128 20.29 21.73 -21.23
C SER A 128 19.53 22.15 -19.99
N ARG A 129 18.34 21.62 -19.82
CA ARG A 129 17.50 21.89 -18.65
C ARG A 129 17.03 20.57 -18.05
N THR A 130 17.17 20.46 -16.75
CA THR A 130 16.67 19.32 -15.98
C THR A 130 15.51 19.78 -15.12
N GLY A 131 14.43 19.02 -15.12
CA GLY A 131 13.24 19.28 -14.30
C GLY A 131 12.79 18.03 -13.57
N SER A 132 12.12 18.21 -12.45
CA SER A 132 11.43 17.14 -11.72
C SER A 132 9.97 17.56 -11.53
N VAL A 133 9.07 16.60 -11.54
CA VAL A 133 7.64 16.86 -11.28
C VAL A 133 7.24 16.05 -10.04
N SER A 134 6.61 16.70 -9.09
CA SER A 134 5.93 16.06 -7.98
C SER A 134 4.44 16.33 -8.09
N SER A 135 3.61 15.34 -7.80
CA SER A 135 2.17 15.48 -7.79
C SER A 135 1.57 14.71 -6.61
N ALA A 136 0.43 15.19 -6.12
CA ALA A 136 -0.37 14.43 -5.18
C ALA A 136 -1.43 13.65 -5.95
N ALA A 137 -1.69 12.43 -5.54
CA ALA A 137 -2.77 11.60 -6.08
C ALA A 137 -3.64 11.06 -4.94
N GLY A 138 -4.95 11.09 -5.15
CA GLY A 138 -5.92 10.36 -4.35
C GLY A 138 -6.30 9.06 -5.07
N ILE A 139 -6.42 7.98 -4.35
CA ILE A 139 -6.82 6.66 -4.85
C ILE A 139 -8.02 6.21 -4.04
N ILE A 140 -9.08 5.78 -4.71
CA ILE A 140 -10.25 5.17 -4.06
C ILE A 140 -10.54 3.86 -4.77
N THR A 141 -10.69 2.77 -4.00
CA THR A 141 -11.02 1.45 -4.54
C THR A 141 -12.19 0.81 -3.80
N SER A 142 -12.87 -0.07 -4.50
CA SER A 142 -13.88 -0.98 -3.96
C SER A 142 -13.51 -2.40 -4.38
N ASP A 143 -13.27 -3.28 -3.41
CA ASP A 143 -12.69 -4.59 -3.61
C ASP A 143 -13.58 -5.69 -3.06
N ILE A 144 -13.55 -6.85 -3.71
CA ILE A 144 -13.92 -8.11 -3.10
C ILE A 144 -12.66 -8.67 -2.44
N ILE A 145 -12.76 -9.04 -1.17
CA ILE A 145 -11.68 -9.60 -0.38
C ILE A 145 -12.01 -11.04 0.02
N LEU A 146 -11.02 -11.92 -0.11
CA LEU A 146 -11.09 -13.31 0.35
C LEU A 146 -10.02 -13.51 1.42
N ARG A 147 -10.43 -13.92 2.62
CA ARG A 147 -9.59 -14.11 3.81
C ARG A 147 -9.58 -15.58 4.22
N LEU A 148 -8.42 -16.10 4.61
CA LEU A 148 -8.27 -17.44 5.16
C LEU A 148 -7.77 -17.37 6.62
N PRO A 149 -8.66 -17.42 7.63
CA PRO A 149 -8.27 -17.45 9.04
C PRO A 149 -7.52 -18.73 9.39
N LEU A 150 -6.25 -18.62 9.78
CA LEU A 150 -5.42 -19.78 10.10
C LEU A 150 -5.64 -20.32 11.51
N ASP A 151 -6.29 -19.56 12.39
CA ASP A 151 -6.70 -19.99 13.74
C ASP A 151 -7.66 -21.20 13.72
N GLU A 152 -8.34 -21.44 12.60
CA GLU A 152 -9.17 -22.65 12.40
C GLU A 152 -8.37 -23.92 12.21
N PHE A 153 -7.16 -23.80 11.63
CA PHE A 153 -6.32 -24.96 11.32
C PHE A 153 -5.24 -25.16 12.39
N TRP A 154 -4.78 -24.07 13.01
CA TRP A 154 -3.71 -24.09 14.00
C TRP A 154 -4.10 -23.20 15.19
N SER A 155 -4.42 -23.82 16.32
CA SER A 155 -4.74 -23.09 17.54
C SER A 155 -3.57 -22.19 17.97
N GLY A 156 -3.89 -20.92 18.28
CA GLY A 156 -2.91 -19.92 18.68
C GLY A 156 -2.23 -19.16 17.53
N VAL A 157 -2.56 -19.46 16.28
CA VAL A 157 -2.09 -18.70 15.11
C VAL A 157 -3.16 -17.69 14.70
N HIS A 158 -3.00 -16.45 15.09
CA HIS A 158 -3.95 -15.37 14.83
C HIS A 158 -3.60 -14.60 13.53
N LEU A 159 -3.30 -15.35 12.47
CA LEU A 159 -2.89 -14.85 11.15
C LEU A 159 -3.97 -15.20 10.13
N ALA A 160 -4.28 -14.27 9.27
CA ALA A 160 -5.16 -14.48 8.12
C ALA A 160 -4.52 -13.91 6.84
N PRO A 161 -3.97 -14.73 5.97
CA PRO A 161 -3.67 -14.33 4.61
C PRO A 161 -4.97 -14.00 3.86
N TYR A 162 -4.89 -13.02 2.96
CA TYR A 162 -6.03 -12.63 2.13
C TYR A 162 -5.61 -12.19 0.74
N GLY A 163 -6.54 -12.31 -0.19
CA GLY A 163 -6.42 -11.78 -1.54
C GLY A 163 -7.57 -10.83 -1.84
N PHE A 164 -7.38 -9.90 -2.75
CA PHE A 164 -8.41 -8.98 -3.17
C PHE A 164 -8.32 -8.67 -4.66
N VAL A 165 -9.48 -8.32 -5.21
CA VAL A 165 -9.63 -7.82 -6.57
C VAL A 165 -10.73 -6.78 -6.58
N GLY A 166 -10.52 -5.69 -7.31
CA GLY A 166 -11.50 -4.62 -7.34
C GLY A 166 -11.27 -3.60 -8.42
N PHE A 167 -12.01 -2.52 -8.29
CA PHE A 167 -11.95 -1.38 -9.20
C PHE A 167 -12.06 -0.08 -8.42
N GLY A 168 -11.65 1.01 -9.06
CA GLY A 168 -11.67 2.30 -8.42
C GLY A 168 -11.32 3.42 -9.36
N ALA A 169 -10.81 4.49 -8.79
CA ALA A 169 -10.34 5.64 -9.53
C ALA A 169 -9.12 6.26 -8.86
N ILE A 170 -8.24 6.79 -9.67
CA ILE A 170 -7.16 7.67 -9.25
C ILE A 170 -7.52 9.11 -9.60
N PHE A 171 -7.29 10.01 -8.68
CA PHE A 171 -7.50 11.45 -8.84
C PHE A 171 -6.17 12.16 -8.64
N GLY A 172 -5.78 13.01 -9.58
CA GLY A 172 -4.52 13.72 -9.48
C GLY A 172 -4.69 15.21 -9.43
N GLY A 173 -3.82 15.86 -8.66
CA GLY A 173 -3.57 17.29 -8.72
C GLY A 173 -2.15 17.52 -9.26
N GLY A 174 -2.01 18.09 -10.44
CA GLY A 174 -0.70 18.33 -11.03
C GLY A 174 -0.04 19.59 -10.47
N GLY A 175 1.20 19.44 -10.02
CA GLY A 175 2.14 20.55 -9.85
C GLY A 175 3.08 20.57 -11.06
N GLY A 176 2.64 21.07 -12.19
CA GLY A 176 3.46 21.05 -13.40
C GLY A 176 4.44 22.21 -13.45
N GLN A 177 5.69 21.94 -13.80
CA GLN A 177 6.58 22.99 -14.28
C GLN A 177 6.29 23.25 -15.77
N THR A 178 6.01 24.49 -16.13
CA THR A 178 5.88 24.87 -17.52
C THR A 178 7.28 25.08 -18.10
N ILE A 179 7.69 24.23 -19.03
CA ILE A 179 8.93 24.41 -19.77
C ILE A 179 8.59 25.05 -21.11
N ASN A 180 9.08 26.26 -21.31
CA ASN A 180 9.00 26.93 -22.60
C ASN A 180 10.27 26.64 -23.40
N THR A 181 10.14 25.86 -24.47
CA THR A 181 11.17 25.67 -25.48
C THR A 181 10.88 26.56 -26.70
N GLN A 182 11.83 26.70 -27.60
CA GLN A 182 11.61 27.42 -28.88
C GLN A 182 10.59 26.71 -29.78
N PHE A 183 10.15 25.49 -29.45
CA PHE A 183 9.23 24.70 -30.23
C PHE A 183 7.88 24.53 -29.52
N PRO A 184 6.81 25.22 -29.95
CA PRO A 184 5.48 25.16 -29.34
C PRO A 184 4.90 23.74 -29.25
N GLU A 185 5.23 22.89 -30.20
CA GLU A 185 4.79 21.49 -30.26
C GLU A 185 5.43 20.63 -29.16
N LEU A 186 6.69 20.91 -28.81
CA LEU A 186 7.36 20.26 -27.70
C LEU A 186 6.84 20.78 -26.36
N ASN A 187 6.53 22.08 -26.28
CA ASN A 187 5.91 22.68 -25.09
C ASN A 187 4.59 21.99 -24.75
N SER A 188 3.75 21.68 -25.74
CA SER A 188 2.48 20.98 -25.51
C SER A 188 2.70 19.56 -24.96
N ARG A 189 3.72 18.87 -25.45
CA ARG A 189 4.10 17.51 -25.00
C ARG A 189 4.71 17.52 -23.60
N PHE A 190 5.58 18.51 -23.29
CA PHE A 190 6.10 18.72 -21.95
C PHE A 190 5.01 19.10 -20.96
N ASN A 191 4.10 19.98 -21.33
CA ASN A 191 2.96 20.36 -20.50
C ASN A 191 2.01 19.19 -20.25
N SER A 192 1.91 18.23 -21.17
CA SER A 192 1.13 17.00 -20.94
C SER A 192 1.80 16.06 -19.93
N ILE A 193 3.12 15.92 -19.97
CA ILE A 193 3.89 15.14 -19.01
C ILE A 193 3.89 15.82 -17.63
N SER A 194 3.94 17.15 -17.60
CA SER A 194 3.97 17.94 -16.37
C SER A 194 2.59 18.12 -15.71
N ARG A 195 1.49 17.72 -16.35
CA ARG A 195 0.13 17.86 -15.79
C ARG A 195 -0.15 16.99 -14.57
N GLY A 196 0.79 16.11 -14.19
CA GLY A 196 0.61 15.20 -13.07
C GLY A 196 -0.39 14.08 -13.37
N VAL A 197 -0.83 13.41 -12.33
CA VAL A 197 -1.78 12.30 -12.43
C VAL A 197 -3.15 12.85 -12.84
N GLN A 198 -3.69 12.37 -13.95
CA GLN A 198 -5.06 12.69 -14.37
C GLN A 198 -6.05 11.73 -13.70
N SER A 199 -7.28 12.20 -13.49
CA SER A 199 -8.36 11.33 -12.97
C SER A 199 -8.68 10.24 -13.99
N ARG A 200 -8.58 8.97 -13.57
CA ARG A 200 -8.79 7.81 -14.42
C ARG A 200 -9.37 6.64 -13.62
N PRO A 201 -10.18 5.78 -14.27
CA PRO A 201 -10.54 4.51 -13.67
C PRO A 201 -9.32 3.61 -13.53
N LEU A 202 -9.31 2.81 -12.49
CA LEU A 202 -8.29 1.79 -12.25
C LEU A 202 -8.95 0.47 -11.83
N GLY A 203 -8.29 -0.64 -12.18
CA GLY A 203 -8.52 -1.93 -11.58
C GLY A 203 -7.38 -2.25 -10.63
N ASN A 204 -7.64 -3.05 -9.59
CA ASN A 204 -6.61 -3.49 -8.68
C ASN A 204 -6.74 -4.99 -8.38
N VAL A 205 -5.60 -5.62 -8.13
CA VAL A 205 -5.52 -7.00 -7.65
C VAL A 205 -4.32 -7.12 -6.72
N GLY A 206 -4.48 -7.86 -5.64
CA GLY A 206 -3.40 -8.02 -4.69
C GLY A 206 -3.68 -9.01 -3.60
N GLY A 207 -2.83 -8.98 -2.59
CA GLY A 207 -2.97 -9.81 -1.41
C GLY A 207 -2.10 -9.31 -0.27
N GLY A 208 -2.33 -9.89 0.88
CA GLY A 208 -1.64 -9.52 2.10
C GLY A 208 -1.92 -10.52 3.21
N PHE A 209 -1.57 -10.10 4.40
CA PHE A 209 -1.87 -10.84 5.62
C PHE A 209 -2.20 -9.88 6.74
N GLU A 210 -3.09 -10.34 7.61
CA GLU A 210 -3.49 -9.67 8.84
C GLU A 210 -3.11 -10.55 10.03
N TYR A 211 -2.47 -9.95 11.04
CA TYR A 211 -2.19 -10.60 12.30
C TYR A 211 -2.90 -9.87 13.43
N ARG A 212 -3.67 -10.60 14.26
CA ARG A 212 -4.43 -10.04 15.39
C ARG A 212 -3.78 -10.34 16.71
N PHE A 213 -3.47 -9.27 17.46
CA PHE A 213 -3.01 -9.37 18.86
C PHE A 213 -4.16 -9.66 19.81
N THR A 214 -5.33 -9.09 19.50
CA THR A 214 -6.59 -9.30 20.22
C THR A 214 -7.70 -9.55 19.21
N PRO A 215 -8.90 -10.02 19.62
CA PRO A 215 -10.04 -10.15 18.71
C PRO A 215 -10.43 -8.85 17.97
N HIS A 216 -9.98 -7.70 18.48
CA HIS A 216 -10.35 -6.39 17.94
C HIS A 216 -9.19 -5.62 17.30
N ILE A 217 -7.93 -5.92 17.65
CA ILE A 217 -6.78 -5.12 17.21
C ILE A 217 -5.78 -6.00 16.47
N GLY A 218 -5.42 -5.61 15.26
CA GLY A 218 -4.44 -6.26 14.43
C GLY A 218 -3.57 -5.29 13.65
N ILE A 219 -2.54 -5.85 13.03
CA ILE A 219 -1.72 -5.21 12.00
C ILE A 219 -1.93 -5.92 10.69
N PHE A 220 -1.74 -5.21 9.61
CA PHE A 220 -1.78 -5.81 8.28
C PHE A 220 -0.68 -5.27 7.38
N ALA A 221 -0.29 -6.09 6.42
CA ALA A 221 0.58 -5.71 5.32
C ALA A 221 0.05 -6.30 4.02
N GLU A 222 0.02 -5.50 2.98
CA GLU A 222 -0.50 -5.93 1.67
C GLU A 222 0.26 -5.29 0.53
N ALA A 223 0.22 -5.95 -0.63
CA ALA A 223 0.71 -5.40 -1.89
C ALA A 223 -0.35 -5.62 -2.96
N GLY A 224 -0.62 -4.58 -3.73
CA GLY A 224 -1.57 -4.58 -4.83
C GLY A 224 -0.98 -4.01 -6.10
N TYR A 225 -1.36 -4.58 -7.22
CA TYR A 225 -1.05 -4.07 -8.55
C TYR A 225 -2.25 -3.31 -9.09
N ASN A 226 -2.03 -2.06 -9.46
CA ASN A 226 -3.05 -1.14 -9.97
C ASN A 226 -2.89 -0.96 -11.48
N PHE A 227 -3.95 -1.27 -12.22
CA PHE A 227 -4.05 -1.11 -13.67
C PHE A 227 -4.81 0.17 -13.98
N ILE A 228 -4.20 1.08 -14.71
CA ILE A 228 -4.87 2.30 -15.14
C ILE A 228 -5.34 2.16 -16.58
N ASP A 229 -6.60 2.53 -16.86
CA ASP A 229 -7.15 2.48 -18.21
C ASP A 229 -6.42 3.42 -19.17
N HIS A 230 -6.17 2.89 -20.39
CA HIS A 230 -5.37 3.51 -21.45
C HIS A 230 -6.23 4.14 -22.56
N SER A 231 -7.55 4.26 -22.38
CA SER A 231 -8.42 4.85 -23.37
C SER A 231 -8.01 6.31 -23.67
N GLY A 232 -7.11 6.50 -24.62
CA GLY A 232 -6.63 7.83 -25.02
C GLY A 232 -5.20 7.92 -25.54
N GLY A 233 -4.52 6.78 -25.80
CA GLY A 233 -3.21 6.77 -26.48
C GLY A 233 -2.04 7.33 -25.67
N HIS A 234 -2.19 7.45 -24.35
CA HIS A 234 -1.12 7.85 -23.42
C HIS A 234 -0.64 6.65 -22.63
N THR A 235 0.64 6.68 -22.31
CA THR A 235 1.41 5.66 -21.61
C THR A 235 0.77 5.16 -20.33
N SER A 236 0.80 3.85 -20.14
CA SER A 236 0.27 3.20 -18.94
C SER A 236 1.19 3.40 -17.77
N ASN A 237 0.71 4.03 -16.75
CA ASN A 237 1.41 4.12 -15.48
C ASN A 237 0.79 3.15 -14.48
N ASN A 238 0.85 1.84 -14.78
CA ASN A 238 0.53 0.82 -13.79
C ASN A 238 1.52 0.92 -12.63
N PHE A 239 1.05 0.67 -11.43
CA PHE A 239 1.90 0.79 -10.25
C PHE A 239 1.59 -0.27 -9.21
N ILE A 240 2.59 -0.61 -8.42
CA ILE A 240 2.46 -1.43 -7.24
C ILE A 240 2.26 -0.49 -6.06
N GLN A 241 1.27 -0.79 -5.24
CA GLN A 241 1.00 -0.11 -3.97
C GLN A 241 1.22 -1.11 -2.84
N THR A 242 2.03 -0.73 -1.87
CA THR A 242 2.28 -1.52 -0.66
C THR A 242 1.73 -0.75 0.52
N ASN A 243 0.88 -1.39 1.31
CA ASN A 243 0.26 -0.80 2.49
C ASN A 243 0.69 -1.56 3.74
N PHE A 244 0.93 -0.82 4.81
CA PHE A 244 1.19 -1.37 6.14
C PHE A 244 0.43 -0.55 7.17
N GLY A 245 -0.37 -1.20 8.02
CA GLY A 245 -1.26 -0.48 8.91
C GLY A 245 -1.77 -1.25 10.12
N LEU A 246 -2.64 -0.56 10.83
CA LEU A 246 -3.40 -1.07 11.97
C LEU A 246 -4.84 -1.27 11.54
N ARG A 247 -5.49 -2.28 12.09
CA ARG A 247 -6.91 -2.58 11.85
C ARG A 247 -7.62 -2.80 13.17
N TYR A 248 -8.83 -2.25 13.28
CA TYR A 248 -9.75 -2.46 14.39
C TYR A 248 -11.01 -3.16 13.89
N ALA A 249 -11.37 -4.28 14.53
CA ALA A 249 -12.54 -5.10 14.24
C ALA A 249 -13.64 -4.92 15.30
N PHE A 250 -14.88 -4.80 14.84
CA PHE A 250 -16.07 -4.61 15.68
C PHE A 250 -16.85 -5.90 15.87
#